data_d0eb3773abfa1b397ec35462f32497a5
#
_entry.id   d0eb3773abfa1b397ec35462f32497a5
#
_cell.length_a   1.000
_cell.length_b   1.000
_cell.length_c   1.000
_cell.angle_alpha   90.00
_cell.angle_beta   90.00
_cell.angle_gamma   90.00
#
_symmetry.space_group_name_H-M   'P 1'
#
loop_
_entity.id
_entity.type
_entity.pdbx_description
1 polymer ?
#
loop_
_entity_poly.entity_id
_entity_poly.type
_entity_poly.pdbx_seq_one_letter_code
_entity_poly.pdbx_strand_id
1 'polypeptide(L)'
;MGKKNYNSENQLKAWYFLLPALLAIFVFNIYPLFRAFFMSFQKGTLINPRFAGVENYQRLFSDPVFFRALKNTAFYSFTVVPIALILSLAIAWVIFEKVKYKSFFEAIFFMPYVTSTIAIGIVFRYFFNGSYGLINYLLEFVGLPRVNWLDSVSMSMPTLILFGIWTSLAFNIIILLAGFRNIDKEHYKIAKMFGANEWEIFLQITLPQLLPTLTFLLTVNLIGAFKIYTQVYALFGGQAGIAKSAMTAVFYIYDKFHVAGRPGLAMATTLVLFLLILSITFFQQLILKKVGRQR
;
A
#
# COMPACT_ATOMS: atom_id res chain seq x y z
N MET A 1 -31.33 -5.21 -35.72
CA MET A 1 -30.85 -5.33 -34.34
C MET A 1 -31.89 -4.75 -33.39
N GLY A 2 -32.72 -5.60 -32.76
CA GLY A 2 -33.83 -5.18 -31.92
C GLY A 2 -33.35 -4.61 -30.59
N LYS A 3 -33.74 -3.39 -30.24
CA LYS A 3 -33.61 -2.86 -28.88
C LYS A 3 -34.45 -3.76 -27.95
N LYS A 4 -33.80 -4.59 -27.12
CA LYS A 4 -34.43 -5.26 -25.98
C LYS A 4 -34.95 -4.16 -25.06
N ASN A 5 -36.30 -3.95 -25.04
CA ASN A 5 -36.95 -3.19 -24.00
C ASN A 5 -36.69 -3.92 -22.67
N TYR A 6 -35.74 -3.42 -21.88
CA TYR A 6 -35.56 -3.86 -20.49
C TYR A 6 -36.81 -3.41 -19.73
N ASN A 7 -37.75 -4.35 -19.46
CA ASN A 7 -38.94 -4.10 -18.69
C ASN A 7 -38.58 -3.46 -17.35
N SER A 8 -39.30 -2.41 -16.96
CA SER A 8 -39.15 -1.71 -15.68
C SER A 8 -39.21 -2.65 -14.46
N GLU A 9 -39.95 -3.75 -14.54
CA GLU A 9 -39.99 -4.81 -13.51
C GLU A 9 -38.64 -5.50 -13.30
N ASN A 10 -37.84 -5.71 -14.34
CA ASN A 10 -36.51 -6.31 -14.21
C ASN A 10 -35.52 -5.33 -13.58
N GLN A 11 -35.70 -4.04 -13.79
CA GLN A 11 -34.88 -3.00 -13.15
C GLN A 11 -35.17 -2.92 -11.64
N LEU A 12 -36.47 -2.94 -11.26
CA LEU A 12 -36.84 -2.96 -9.84
C LEU A 12 -36.28 -4.19 -9.10
N LYS A 13 -36.37 -5.38 -9.69
CA LYS A 13 -35.80 -6.59 -9.14
C LYS A 13 -34.28 -6.46 -8.96
N ALA A 14 -33.57 -5.90 -9.94
CA ALA A 14 -32.13 -5.65 -9.83
C ALA A 14 -31.78 -4.73 -8.66
N TRP A 15 -32.57 -3.66 -8.44
CA TRP A 15 -32.37 -2.78 -7.29
C TRP A 15 -32.57 -3.48 -5.95
N TYR A 16 -33.58 -4.37 -5.81
CA TYR A 16 -33.77 -5.15 -4.59
C TYR A 16 -32.57 -6.05 -4.28
N PHE A 17 -31.95 -6.69 -5.29
CA PHE A 17 -30.75 -7.51 -5.09
C PHE A 17 -29.51 -6.67 -4.75
N LEU A 18 -29.39 -5.45 -5.26
CA LEU A 18 -28.28 -4.54 -4.97
C LEU A 18 -28.44 -3.82 -3.62
N LEU A 19 -29.66 -3.65 -3.12
CA LEU A 19 -29.98 -2.84 -1.95
C LEU A 19 -29.16 -3.21 -0.70
N PRO A 20 -28.99 -4.50 -0.31
CA PRO A 20 -28.19 -4.86 0.85
C PRO A 20 -26.72 -4.41 0.73
N ALA A 21 -26.13 -4.58 -0.47
CA ALA A 21 -24.75 -4.16 -0.73
C ALA A 21 -24.63 -2.62 -0.73
N LEU A 22 -25.58 -1.91 -1.35
CA LEU A 22 -25.61 -0.44 -1.34
C LEU A 22 -25.80 0.12 0.06
N LEU A 23 -26.66 -0.47 0.88
CA LEU A 23 -26.83 -0.09 2.29
C LEU A 23 -25.55 -0.29 3.08
N ALA A 24 -24.86 -1.43 2.91
CA ALA A 24 -23.58 -1.66 3.56
C ALA A 24 -22.55 -0.62 3.15
N ILE A 25 -22.41 -0.31 1.86
CA ILE A 25 -21.51 0.72 1.36
C ILE A 25 -21.89 2.09 1.93
N PHE A 26 -23.16 2.43 1.96
CA PHE A 26 -23.62 3.71 2.49
C PHE A 26 -23.30 3.86 3.97
N VAL A 27 -23.67 2.87 4.80
CA VAL A 27 -23.50 2.92 6.26
C VAL A 27 -22.04 2.86 6.68
N PHE A 28 -21.23 2.00 6.05
CA PHE A 28 -19.86 1.74 6.50
C PHE A 28 -18.78 2.52 5.74
N ASN A 29 -19.08 3.11 4.58
CA ASN A 29 -18.10 3.88 3.80
C ASN A 29 -18.54 5.34 3.61
N ILE A 30 -19.76 5.58 3.11
CA ILE A 30 -20.21 6.92 2.73
C ILE A 30 -20.52 7.75 3.98
N TYR A 31 -21.32 7.24 4.90
CA TYR A 31 -21.68 7.95 6.13
C TYR A 31 -20.46 8.34 6.99
N PRO A 32 -19.49 7.45 7.28
CA PRO A 32 -18.29 7.83 8.02
C PRO A 32 -17.45 8.90 7.32
N LEU A 33 -17.40 8.89 5.98
CA LEU A 33 -16.70 9.92 5.21
C LEU A 33 -17.32 11.31 5.43
N PHE A 34 -18.65 11.41 5.30
CA PHE A 34 -19.36 12.67 5.61
C PHE A 34 -19.19 13.07 7.07
N ARG A 35 -19.27 12.11 7.99
CA ARG A 35 -19.06 12.37 9.42
C ARG A 35 -17.66 12.92 9.68
N ALA A 36 -16.62 12.34 9.10
CA ALA A 36 -15.25 12.81 9.19
C ALA A 36 -15.12 14.25 8.63
N PHE A 37 -15.77 14.53 7.52
CA PHE A 37 -15.82 15.88 6.93
C PHE A 37 -16.41 16.90 7.94
N PHE A 38 -17.56 16.65 8.50
CA PHE A 38 -18.16 17.56 9.48
C PHE A 38 -17.30 17.69 10.75
N MET A 39 -16.74 16.57 11.24
CA MET A 39 -15.89 16.59 12.44
C MET A 39 -14.59 17.38 12.22
N SER A 40 -14.09 17.50 11.01
CA SER A 40 -12.87 18.26 10.71
C SER A 40 -13.02 19.77 11.02
N PHE A 41 -14.25 20.29 11.02
CA PHE A 41 -14.60 21.67 11.39
C PHE A 41 -15.02 21.81 12.85
N GLN A 42 -14.89 20.76 13.66
CA GLN A 42 -15.25 20.75 15.07
C GLN A 42 -14.01 20.62 15.95
N LYS A 43 -14.07 21.21 17.15
CA LYS A 43 -13.09 21.04 18.25
C LYS A 43 -13.79 20.49 19.49
N GLY A 44 -13.00 20.05 20.47
CA GLY A 44 -13.48 19.40 21.66
C GLY A 44 -13.43 17.88 21.57
N THR A 45 -14.17 17.22 22.45
CA THR A 45 -14.26 15.76 22.50
C THR A 45 -15.41 15.25 21.60
N LEU A 46 -15.49 13.94 21.42
CA LEU A 46 -16.59 13.30 20.70
C LEU A 46 -17.95 13.51 21.35
N ILE A 47 -17.96 13.71 22.68
CA ILE A 47 -19.19 13.89 23.48
C ILE A 47 -19.63 15.36 23.48
N ASN A 48 -18.68 16.30 23.47
CA ASN A 48 -18.98 17.74 23.51
C ASN A 48 -18.27 18.46 22.34
N PRO A 49 -18.71 18.25 21.09
CA PRO A 49 -18.14 18.91 19.92
C PRO A 49 -18.64 20.36 19.85
N ARG A 50 -17.71 21.28 19.49
CA ARG A 50 -18.01 22.68 19.22
C ARG A 50 -17.53 23.05 17.83
N PHE A 51 -18.29 23.84 17.09
CA PHE A 51 -17.87 24.32 15.79
C PHE A 51 -16.63 25.22 15.92
N ALA A 52 -15.62 24.96 15.08
CA ALA A 52 -14.33 25.64 15.11
C ALA A 52 -13.94 26.23 13.74
N GLY A 53 -14.82 26.15 12.73
CA GLY A 53 -14.47 26.59 11.38
C GLY A 53 -13.20 25.91 10.88
N VAL A 54 -12.26 26.70 10.36
CA VAL A 54 -11.01 26.20 9.77
C VAL A 54 -9.84 26.11 10.77
N GLU A 55 -10.08 26.29 12.06
CA GLU A 55 -9.03 26.32 13.10
C GLU A 55 -8.18 25.03 13.12
N ASN A 56 -8.79 23.86 12.89
CA ASN A 56 -8.05 22.59 12.82
C ASN A 56 -7.07 22.56 11.64
N TYR A 57 -7.43 23.12 10.51
CA TYR A 57 -6.54 23.21 9.35
C TYR A 57 -5.39 24.20 9.58
N GLN A 58 -5.64 25.35 10.22
CA GLN A 58 -4.59 26.30 10.60
C GLN A 58 -3.59 25.63 11.55
N ARG A 59 -4.08 24.94 12.58
CA ARG A 59 -3.23 24.19 13.51
C ARG A 59 -2.46 23.07 12.82
N LEU A 60 -3.10 22.35 11.90
CA LEU A 60 -2.47 21.27 11.14
C LEU A 60 -1.29 21.79 10.32
N PHE A 61 -1.49 22.85 9.55
CA PHE A 61 -0.46 23.43 8.71
C PHE A 61 0.61 24.22 9.49
N SER A 62 0.42 24.42 10.80
CA SER A 62 1.44 24.97 11.70
C SER A 62 2.16 23.89 12.54
N ASP A 63 1.76 22.61 12.45
CA ASP A 63 2.36 21.53 13.24
C ASP A 63 3.56 20.90 12.50
N PRO A 64 4.81 21.10 12.95
CA PRO A 64 6.00 20.53 12.33
C PRO A 64 6.01 19.00 12.35
N VAL A 65 5.29 18.36 13.31
CA VAL A 65 5.17 16.89 13.36
C VAL A 65 4.31 16.37 12.20
N PHE A 66 3.29 17.12 11.79
CA PHE A 66 2.50 16.79 10.61
C PHE A 66 3.34 16.77 9.33
N PHE A 67 4.13 17.80 9.10
CA PHE A 67 5.01 17.86 7.92
C PHE A 67 6.06 16.75 7.93
N ARG A 68 6.62 16.42 9.10
CA ARG A 68 7.52 15.28 9.25
C ARG A 68 6.78 13.97 8.91
N ALA A 69 5.58 13.76 9.41
CA ALA A 69 4.78 12.59 9.11
C ALA A 69 4.45 12.46 7.62
N LEU A 70 4.13 13.57 6.98
CA LEU A 70 3.85 13.62 5.54
C LEU A 70 5.11 13.29 4.71
N LYS A 71 6.26 13.90 5.06
CA LYS A 71 7.56 13.63 4.43
C LYS A 71 7.95 12.15 4.58
N ASN A 72 7.81 11.60 5.78
CA ASN A 72 8.10 10.19 6.05
C ASN A 72 7.20 9.27 5.23
N THR A 73 5.90 9.58 5.14
CA THR A 73 4.95 8.79 4.34
C THR A 73 5.30 8.84 2.86
N ALA A 74 5.62 10.03 2.33
CA ALA A 74 6.04 10.17 0.94
C ALA A 74 7.35 9.41 0.67
N PHE A 75 8.37 9.58 1.52
CA PHE A 75 9.64 8.89 1.39
C PHE A 75 9.45 7.36 1.43
N TYR A 76 8.67 6.86 2.40
CA TYR A 76 8.33 5.45 2.48
C TYR A 76 7.64 4.96 1.20
N SER A 77 6.59 5.65 0.76
CA SER A 77 5.76 5.22 -0.37
C SER A 77 6.56 5.20 -1.68
N PHE A 78 7.31 6.25 -1.96
CA PHE A 78 8.13 6.34 -3.19
C PHE A 78 9.38 5.47 -3.17
N THR A 79 9.79 4.95 -2.01
CA THR A 79 10.88 3.97 -1.89
C THR A 79 10.36 2.54 -1.94
N VAL A 80 9.36 2.22 -1.11
CA VAL A 80 8.86 0.83 -1.00
C VAL A 80 8.18 0.38 -2.28
N VAL A 81 7.30 1.21 -2.86
CA VAL A 81 6.47 0.76 -3.99
C VAL A 81 7.31 0.39 -5.22
N PRO A 82 8.23 1.24 -5.72
CA PRO A 82 9.05 0.87 -6.87
C PRO A 82 9.94 -0.34 -6.60
N ILE A 83 10.61 -0.38 -5.44
CA ILE A 83 11.52 -1.47 -5.10
C ILE A 83 10.75 -2.80 -4.97
N ALA A 84 9.62 -2.80 -4.27
CA ALA A 84 8.79 -3.99 -4.12
C ALA A 84 8.25 -4.48 -5.47
N LEU A 85 7.82 -3.59 -6.37
CA LEU A 85 7.36 -3.97 -7.69
C LEU A 85 8.47 -4.57 -8.55
N ILE A 86 9.65 -3.97 -8.57
CA ILE A 86 10.81 -4.49 -9.32
C ILE A 86 11.21 -5.87 -8.80
N LEU A 87 11.35 -6.02 -7.49
CA LEU A 87 11.70 -7.31 -6.87
C LEU A 87 10.61 -8.36 -7.12
N SER A 88 9.35 -7.99 -6.99
CA SER A 88 8.23 -8.92 -7.26
C SER A 88 8.18 -9.34 -8.72
N LEU A 89 8.46 -8.43 -9.66
CA LEU A 89 8.51 -8.74 -11.08
C LEU A 89 9.64 -9.72 -11.40
N ALA A 90 10.84 -9.49 -10.84
CA ALA A 90 11.98 -10.38 -10.99
C ALA A 90 11.68 -11.77 -10.42
N ILE A 91 11.14 -11.85 -9.20
CA ILE A 91 10.79 -13.12 -8.55
C ILE A 91 9.69 -13.85 -9.34
N ALA A 92 8.62 -13.13 -9.74
CA ALA A 92 7.52 -13.73 -10.51
C ALA A 92 7.99 -14.25 -11.88
N TRP A 93 8.88 -13.51 -12.55
CA TRP A 93 9.48 -13.96 -13.80
C TRP A 93 10.31 -15.24 -13.63
N VAL A 94 11.17 -15.31 -12.61
CA VAL A 94 11.93 -16.53 -12.29
C VAL A 94 11.02 -17.71 -11.98
N ILE A 95 9.97 -17.53 -11.19
CA ILE A 95 9.00 -18.58 -10.88
C ILE A 95 8.28 -19.03 -12.15
N PHE A 96 7.87 -18.09 -13.00
CA PHE A 96 7.15 -18.40 -14.23
C PHE A 96 8.00 -19.18 -15.24
N GLU A 97 9.25 -18.79 -15.45
CA GLU A 97 10.12 -19.36 -16.50
C GLU A 97 10.94 -20.57 -16.02
N LYS A 98 11.51 -20.51 -14.82
CA LYS A 98 12.57 -21.44 -14.40
C LYS A 98 12.09 -22.50 -13.39
N VAL A 99 10.95 -22.28 -12.71
CA VAL A 99 10.56 -23.17 -11.60
C VAL A 99 9.61 -24.26 -12.08
N LYS A 100 9.94 -25.53 -11.73
CA LYS A 100 9.13 -26.70 -12.10
C LYS A 100 7.86 -26.84 -11.25
N TYR A 101 7.95 -26.58 -9.93
CA TYR A 101 6.83 -26.71 -8.98
C TYR A 101 6.23 -25.35 -8.63
N LYS A 102 5.65 -24.66 -9.63
CA LYS A 102 5.12 -23.30 -9.51
C LYS A 102 4.13 -23.13 -8.36
N SER A 103 3.18 -24.05 -8.23
CA SER A 103 2.15 -23.99 -7.17
C SER A 103 2.72 -24.05 -5.75
N PHE A 104 3.81 -24.76 -5.53
CA PHE A 104 4.49 -24.80 -4.24
C PHE A 104 5.10 -23.43 -3.87
N PHE A 105 5.80 -22.80 -4.80
CA PHE A 105 6.36 -21.46 -4.58
C PHE A 105 5.27 -20.40 -4.44
N GLU A 106 4.19 -20.51 -5.21
CA GLU A 106 3.02 -19.64 -5.05
C GLU A 106 2.45 -19.74 -3.64
N ALA A 107 2.31 -20.96 -3.11
CA ALA A 107 1.82 -21.15 -1.74
C ALA A 107 2.77 -20.54 -0.68
N ILE A 108 4.09 -20.71 -0.84
CA ILE A 108 5.09 -20.10 0.06
C ILE A 108 5.00 -18.58 0.05
N PHE A 109 4.94 -17.96 -1.14
CA PHE A 109 4.84 -16.50 -1.24
C PHE A 109 3.47 -15.98 -0.83
N PHE A 110 2.40 -16.79 -0.90
CA PHE A 110 1.07 -16.40 -0.45
C PHE A 110 0.91 -16.41 1.08
N MET A 111 1.63 -17.29 1.76
CA MET A 111 1.52 -17.47 3.22
C MET A 111 1.66 -16.17 4.02
N PRO A 112 2.64 -15.27 3.73
CA PRO A 112 2.72 -13.98 4.41
C PRO A 112 1.52 -13.07 4.19
N TYR A 113 0.85 -13.16 3.05
CA TYR A 113 -0.30 -12.31 2.73
C TYR A 113 -1.54 -12.63 3.57
N VAL A 114 -1.77 -13.90 3.89
CA VAL A 114 -2.91 -14.33 4.72
C VAL A 114 -2.62 -14.26 6.22
N THR A 115 -1.36 -14.03 6.60
CA THR A 115 -0.96 -13.91 8.00
C THR A 115 -1.25 -12.50 8.53
N SER A 116 -1.65 -12.39 9.80
CA SER A 116 -1.87 -11.09 10.45
C SER A 116 -0.62 -10.21 10.36
N THR A 117 -0.75 -9.01 9.82
CA THR A 117 0.35 -8.02 9.74
C THR A 117 0.93 -7.69 11.12
N ILE A 118 0.10 -7.70 12.17
CA ILE A 118 0.56 -7.45 13.55
C ILE A 118 1.45 -8.61 14.01
N ALA A 119 1.03 -9.86 13.78
CA ALA A 119 1.82 -11.03 14.16
C ALA A 119 3.18 -11.04 13.43
N ILE A 120 3.18 -10.79 12.12
CA ILE A 120 4.41 -10.66 11.34
C ILE A 120 5.28 -9.51 11.87
N GLY A 121 4.69 -8.37 12.18
CA GLY A 121 5.41 -7.22 12.73
C GLY A 121 6.11 -7.53 14.06
N ILE A 122 5.49 -8.34 14.94
CA ILE A 122 6.12 -8.81 16.18
C ILE A 122 7.33 -9.71 15.87
N VAL A 123 7.21 -10.63 14.90
CA VAL A 123 8.33 -11.48 14.46
C VAL A 123 9.47 -10.63 13.89
N PHE A 124 9.16 -9.65 13.04
CA PHE A 124 10.17 -8.75 12.50
C PHE A 124 10.80 -7.86 13.57
N ARG A 125 10.03 -7.41 14.57
CA ARG A 125 10.58 -6.71 15.73
C ARG A 125 11.61 -7.56 16.46
N TYR A 126 11.39 -8.87 16.56
CA TYR A 126 12.35 -9.81 17.12
C TYR A 126 13.58 -9.94 16.20
N PHE A 127 13.43 -10.07 14.90
CA PHE A 127 14.52 -10.17 13.93
C PHE A 127 15.42 -8.94 13.90
N PHE A 128 14.83 -7.74 14.03
CA PHE A 128 15.51 -6.46 14.05
C PHE A 128 15.95 -6.01 15.46
N ASN A 129 15.88 -6.87 16.46
CA ASN A 129 16.34 -6.49 17.79
C ASN A 129 17.86 -6.24 17.80
N GLY A 130 18.28 -5.11 18.44
CA GLY A 130 19.70 -4.69 18.45
C GLY A 130 20.64 -5.67 19.18
N SER A 131 20.14 -6.34 20.22
CA SER A 131 20.97 -7.19 21.10
C SER A 131 20.98 -8.67 20.69
N TYR A 132 19.85 -9.24 20.30
CA TYR A 132 19.69 -10.68 20.03
C TYR A 132 19.00 -10.97 18.69
N GLY A 133 18.82 -9.96 17.84
CA GLY A 133 18.11 -10.12 16.59
C GLY A 133 18.87 -10.93 15.55
N LEU A 134 18.12 -11.75 14.78
CA LEU A 134 18.67 -12.59 13.73
C LEU A 134 19.48 -11.80 12.69
N ILE A 135 19.01 -10.60 12.34
CA ILE A 135 19.69 -9.76 11.33
C ILE A 135 21.09 -9.36 11.82
N ASN A 136 21.23 -8.98 13.10
CA ASN A 136 22.55 -8.64 13.68
C ASN A 136 23.45 -9.87 13.80
N TYR A 137 22.90 -11.03 14.11
CA TYR A 137 23.66 -12.28 14.11
C TYR A 137 24.25 -12.58 12.71
N LEU A 138 23.45 -12.39 11.64
CA LEU A 138 23.91 -12.56 10.25
C LEU A 138 24.94 -11.50 9.85
N LEU A 139 24.80 -10.26 10.30
CA LEU A 139 25.79 -9.19 10.05
C LEU A 139 27.13 -9.52 10.71
N GLU A 140 27.13 -9.97 11.96
CA GLU A 140 28.34 -10.39 12.66
C GLU A 140 29.00 -11.58 11.98
N PHE A 141 28.22 -12.54 11.51
CA PHE A 141 28.76 -13.72 10.80
C PHE A 141 29.55 -13.34 9.54
N VAL A 142 29.18 -12.24 8.87
CA VAL A 142 29.91 -11.70 7.71
C VAL A 142 30.90 -10.58 8.08
N GLY A 143 31.17 -10.37 9.38
CA GLY A 143 32.15 -9.41 9.87
C GLY A 143 31.69 -7.95 9.91
N LEU A 144 30.35 -7.70 9.81
CA LEU A 144 29.79 -6.36 9.87
C LEU A 144 29.36 -6.00 11.32
N PRO A 145 29.41 -4.72 11.71
CA PRO A 145 29.02 -4.28 13.04
C PRO A 145 27.51 -4.42 13.28
N ARG A 146 27.11 -4.58 14.54
CA ARG A 146 25.71 -4.54 14.95
C ARG A 146 25.06 -3.19 14.66
N VAL A 147 23.79 -3.23 14.30
CA VAL A 147 22.98 -2.05 14.01
C VAL A 147 21.80 -1.98 14.98
N ASN A 148 21.53 -0.80 15.53
CA ASN A 148 20.36 -0.53 16.33
C ASN A 148 19.16 -0.19 15.43
N TRP A 149 18.53 -1.21 14.86
CA TRP A 149 17.48 -1.09 13.86
C TRP A 149 16.23 -0.34 14.36
N LEU A 150 15.77 -0.69 15.57
CA LEU A 150 14.49 -0.20 16.12
C LEU A 150 14.69 0.98 17.07
N ASP A 151 15.84 1.06 17.73
CA ASP A 151 16.12 2.02 18.80
C ASP A 151 17.06 3.14 18.34
N SER A 152 17.07 3.45 17.04
CA SER A 152 17.85 4.54 16.44
C SER A 152 16.96 5.42 15.57
N VAL A 153 17.10 6.72 15.71
CA VAL A 153 16.37 7.71 14.90
C VAL A 153 16.68 7.56 13.40
N SER A 154 17.94 7.25 13.06
CA SER A 154 18.37 7.09 11.65
C SER A 154 17.93 5.77 11.05
N MET A 155 17.79 4.69 11.85
CA MET A 155 17.47 3.35 11.35
C MET A 155 15.99 3.02 11.37
N SER A 156 15.16 3.74 12.12
CA SER A 156 13.71 3.47 12.19
C SER A 156 13.03 3.47 10.82
N MET A 157 13.31 4.45 9.97
CA MET A 157 12.69 4.52 8.64
C MET A 157 13.25 3.46 7.67
N PRO A 158 14.56 3.23 7.54
CA PRO A 158 15.11 2.11 6.78
C PRO A 158 14.54 0.75 7.20
N THR A 159 14.41 0.48 8.49
CA THR A 159 13.83 -0.77 9.01
C THR A 159 12.36 -0.91 8.60
N LEU A 160 11.58 0.17 8.69
CA LEU A 160 10.20 0.18 8.23
C LEU A 160 10.09 -0.06 6.72
N ILE A 161 11.00 0.50 5.92
CA ILE A 161 11.07 0.30 4.47
C ILE A 161 11.36 -1.17 4.14
N LEU A 162 12.35 -1.79 4.78
CA LEU A 162 12.67 -3.21 4.59
C LEU A 162 11.47 -4.11 4.91
N PHE A 163 10.81 -3.84 6.03
CA PHE A 163 9.60 -4.55 6.40
C PHE A 163 8.46 -4.33 5.39
N GLY A 164 8.28 -3.10 4.92
CA GLY A 164 7.28 -2.75 3.92
C GLY A 164 7.50 -3.41 2.57
N ILE A 165 8.75 -3.47 2.09
CA ILE A 165 9.11 -4.19 0.87
C ILE A 165 8.72 -5.66 1.02
N TRP A 166 9.18 -6.31 2.08
CA TRP A 166 8.92 -7.73 2.30
C TRP A 166 7.42 -8.05 2.35
N THR A 167 6.62 -7.26 3.08
CA THR A 167 5.17 -7.47 3.17
C THR A 167 4.44 -7.27 1.84
N SER A 168 4.97 -6.41 0.98
CA SER A 168 4.37 -6.11 -0.33
C SER A 168 4.66 -7.19 -1.39
N LEU A 169 5.74 -7.98 -1.23
CA LEU A 169 6.15 -8.99 -2.22
C LEU A 169 5.05 -10.02 -2.47
N ALA A 170 4.42 -10.53 -1.42
CA ALA A 170 3.45 -11.62 -1.50
C ALA A 170 2.30 -11.31 -2.47
N PHE A 171 1.59 -10.21 -2.25
CA PHE A 171 0.48 -9.78 -3.11
C PHE A 171 0.93 -9.49 -4.54
N ASN A 172 2.05 -8.77 -4.69
CA ASN A 172 2.56 -8.39 -6.00
C ASN A 172 2.95 -9.61 -6.84
N ILE A 173 3.66 -10.57 -6.26
CA ILE A 173 4.11 -11.80 -6.97
C ILE A 173 2.90 -12.58 -7.49
N ILE A 174 1.86 -12.77 -6.68
CA ILE A 174 0.68 -13.53 -7.07
C ILE A 174 -0.05 -12.86 -8.24
N ILE A 175 -0.27 -11.55 -8.16
CA ILE A 175 -0.95 -10.80 -9.23
C ILE A 175 -0.10 -10.79 -10.51
N LEU A 176 1.23 -10.67 -10.38
CA LEU A 176 2.12 -10.76 -11.53
C LEU A 176 2.11 -12.15 -12.16
N LEU A 177 2.12 -13.23 -11.37
CA LEU A 177 2.02 -14.59 -11.90
C LEU A 177 0.69 -14.82 -12.63
N ALA A 178 -0.42 -14.27 -12.13
CA ALA A 178 -1.68 -14.27 -12.86
C ALA A 178 -1.58 -13.49 -14.18
N GLY A 179 -0.91 -12.33 -14.17
CA GLY A 179 -0.63 -11.55 -15.36
C GLY A 179 0.21 -12.32 -16.41
N PHE A 180 1.29 -12.98 -15.97
CA PHE A 180 2.10 -13.83 -16.86
C PHE A 180 1.30 -14.98 -17.51
N ARG A 181 0.37 -15.59 -16.77
CA ARG A 181 -0.48 -16.68 -17.28
C ARG A 181 -1.47 -16.22 -18.35
N ASN A 182 -1.84 -14.94 -18.35
CA ASN A 182 -2.77 -14.36 -19.32
C ASN A 182 -2.09 -14.00 -20.66
N ILE A 183 -0.77 -14.07 -20.73
CA ILE A 183 -0.02 -13.82 -21.97
C ILE A 183 -0.17 -15.04 -22.87
N ASP A 184 -0.55 -14.82 -24.14
CA ASP A 184 -0.69 -15.90 -25.11
C ASP A 184 0.68 -16.55 -25.38
N LYS A 185 0.71 -17.86 -25.22
CA LYS A 185 1.91 -18.68 -25.44
C LYS A 185 2.39 -18.65 -26.90
N GLU A 186 1.53 -18.33 -27.84
CA GLU A 186 1.91 -18.23 -29.26
C GLU A 186 2.91 -17.09 -29.49
N HIS A 187 2.78 -15.98 -28.79
CA HIS A 187 3.79 -14.90 -28.88
C HIS A 187 5.19 -15.37 -28.53
N TYR A 188 5.33 -16.21 -27.50
CA TYR A 188 6.61 -16.78 -27.10
C TYR A 188 7.17 -17.76 -28.14
N LYS A 189 6.31 -18.60 -28.73
CA LYS A 189 6.72 -19.58 -29.78
C LYS A 189 7.22 -18.86 -31.01
N ILE A 190 6.46 -17.87 -31.48
CA ILE A 190 6.83 -17.09 -32.67
C ILE A 190 8.16 -16.38 -32.46
N ALA A 191 8.35 -15.69 -31.32
CA ALA A 191 9.59 -15.00 -31.03
C ALA A 191 10.80 -15.96 -31.01
N LYS A 192 10.65 -17.15 -30.41
CA LYS A 192 11.70 -18.19 -30.43
C LYS A 192 12.01 -18.71 -31.82
N MET A 193 11.02 -18.83 -32.72
CA MET A 193 11.24 -19.21 -34.11
C MET A 193 12.07 -18.18 -34.87
N PHE A 194 11.96 -16.88 -34.51
CA PHE A 194 12.79 -15.82 -35.08
C PHE A 194 14.14 -15.64 -34.35
N GLY A 195 14.48 -16.54 -33.41
CA GLY A 195 15.77 -16.54 -32.72
C GLY A 195 15.90 -15.54 -31.57
N ALA A 196 14.78 -14.96 -31.11
CA ALA A 196 14.80 -14.03 -29.97
C ALA A 196 15.28 -14.72 -28.68
N ASN A 197 16.17 -14.08 -27.94
CA ASN A 197 16.64 -14.56 -26.66
C ASN A 197 15.62 -14.24 -25.52
N GLU A 198 15.80 -14.84 -24.35
CA GLU A 198 14.86 -14.69 -23.22
C GLU A 198 14.70 -13.24 -22.76
N TRP A 199 15.76 -12.44 -22.83
CA TRP A 199 15.73 -11.04 -22.43
C TRP A 199 15.00 -10.16 -23.44
N GLU A 200 15.17 -10.41 -24.72
CA GLU A 200 14.41 -9.75 -25.80
C GLU A 200 12.91 -10.07 -25.68
N ILE A 201 12.58 -11.34 -25.46
CA ILE A 201 11.20 -11.80 -25.23
C ILE A 201 10.62 -11.09 -23.99
N PHE A 202 11.38 -11.00 -22.90
CA PHE A 202 10.93 -10.31 -21.70
C PHE A 202 10.63 -8.83 -21.96
N LEU A 203 11.55 -8.10 -22.58
CA LEU A 203 11.42 -6.66 -22.78
C LEU A 203 10.41 -6.28 -23.87
N GLN A 204 10.32 -7.07 -24.96
CA GLN A 204 9.52 -6.70 -26.14
C GLN A 204 8.13 -7.34 -26.15
N ILE A 205 7.93 -8.45 -25.44
CA ILE A 205 6.66 -9.18 -25.41
C ILE A 205 6.06 -9.17 -24.00
N THR A 206 6.80 -9.69 -23.03
CA THR A 206 6.28 -9.92 -21.68
C THR A 206 5.98 -8.62 -20.95
N LEU A 207 6.96 -7.74 -20.84
CA LEU A 207 6.84 -6.49 -20.10
C LEU A 207 5.74 -5.57 -20.66
N PRO A 208 5.62 -5.36 -21.99
CA PRO A 208 4.51 -4.59 -22.55
C PRO A 208 3.13 -5.18 -22.25
N GLN A 209 2.98 -6.51 -22.30
CA GLN A 209 1.70 -7.17 -22.00
C GLN A 209 1.36 -7.18 -20.51
N LEU A 210 2.37 -7.06 -19.63
CA LEU A 210 2.19 -6.89 -18.18
C LEU A 210 1.90 -5.45 -17.76
N LEU A 211 2.02 -4.45 -18.63
CA LEU A 211 1.80 -3.05 -18.27
C LEU A 211 0.45 -2.77 -17.59
N PRO A 212 -0.69 -3.35 -18.02
CA PRO A 212 -1.95 -3.18 -17.30
C PRO A 212 -1.89 -3.70 -15.87
N THR A 213 -1.29 -4.86 -15.65
CA THR A 213 -1.10 -5.48 -14.33
C THR A 213 -0.16 -4.64 -13.46
N LEU A 214 0.96 -4.18 -14.02
CA LEU A 214 1.91 -3.30 -13.33
C LEU A 214 1.28 -1.96 -12.96
N THR A 215 0.47 -1.38 -13.85
CA THR A 215 -0.29 -0.15 -13.60
C THR A 215 -1.28 -0.33 -12.45
N PHE A 216 -2.00 -1.43 -12.43
CA PHE A 216 -2.90 -1.80 -11.35
C PHE A 216 -2.14 -1.93 -10.02
N LEU A 217 -1.06 -2.71 -10.01
CA LEU A 217 -0.24 -2.91 -8.82
C LEU A 217 0.38 -1.59 -8.32
N LEU A 218 0.90 -0.77 -9.21
CA LEU A 218 1.46 0.54 -8.86
C LEU A 218 0.40 1.40 -8.15
N THR A 219 -0.83 1.43 -8.68
CA THR A 219 -1.92 2.22 -8.10
C THR A 219 -2.32 1.71 -6.71
N VAL A 220 -2.56 0.40 -6.57
CA VAL A 220 -2.99 -0.21 -5.31
C VAL A 220 -1.91 -0.10 -4.24
N ASN A 221 -0.65 -0.40 -4.60
CA ASN A 221 0.48 -0.29 -3.67
C ASN A 221 0.72 1.16 -3.23
N LEU A 222 0.61 2.13 -4.14
CA LEU A 222 0.81 3.54 -3.80
C LEU A 222 -0.25 4.02 -2.81
N ILE A 223 -1.53 3.73 -3.06
CA ILE A 223 -2.62 4.02 -2.12
C ILE A 223 -2.38 3.34 -0.77
N GLY A 224 -1.97 2.06 -0.77
CA GLY A 224 -1.66 1.29 0.43
C GLY A 224 -0.50 1.88 1.24
N ALA A 225 0.58 2.26 0.55
CA ALA A 225 1.78 2.83 1.17
C ALA A 225 1.51 4.20 1.83
N PHE A 226 0.68 5.06 1.22
CA PHE A 226 0.26 6.32 1.86
C PHE A 226 -0.65 6.10 3.08
N LYS A 227 -1.28 4.94 3.20
CA LYS A 227 -2.15 4.55 4.32
C LYS A 227 -1.44 3.72 5.39
N ILE A 228 -0.11 3.61 5.35
CA ILE A 228 0.66 2.79 6.28
C ILE A 228 0.44 3.23 7.74
N TYR A 229 0.00 2.29 8.56
CA TYR A 229 -0.21 2.43 10.00
C TYR A 229 0.15 1.15 10.75
N THR A 230 -0.49 0.02 10.39
CA THR A 230 -0.38 -1.25 11.11
C THR A 230 1.05 -1.76 11.17
N GLN A 231 1.83 -1.57 10.11
CA GLN A 231 3.24 -1.95 10.04
C GLN A 231 4.08 -1.13 11.03
N VAL A 232 3.84 0.19 11.09
CA VAL A 232 4.53 1.06 12.05
C VAL A 232 4.17 0.64 13.49
N TYR A 233 2.88 0.48 13.76
CA TYR A 233 2.38 0.08 15.07
C TYR A 233 2.97 -1.24 15.54
N ALA A 234 2.97 -2.26 14.69
CA ALA A 234 3.45 -3.59 15.01
C ALA A 234 4.99 -3.63 15.19
N LEU A 235 5.73 -3.00 14.28
CA LEU A 235 7.19 -3.02 14.29
C LEU A 235 7.79 -2.26 15.49
N PHE A 236 7.19 -1.12 15.86
CA PHE A 236 7.69 -0.27 16.95
C PHE A 236 6.90 -0.40 18.26
N GLY A 237 6.07 -1.46 18.39
CA GLY A 237 5.35 -1.77 19.63
C GLY A 237 4.37 -0.69 20.06
N GLY A 238 3.58 -0.16 19.13
CA GLY A 238 2.57 0.86 19.41
C GLY A 238 3.10 2.30 19.39
N GLN A 239 4.38 2.49 19.04
CA GLN A 239 5.03 3.81 18.93
C GLN A 239 5.38 4.12 17.46
N ALA A 240 5.78 5.34 17.19
CA ALA A 240 6.20 5.79 15.85
C ALA A 240 7.75 5.82 15.71
N GLY A 241 8.43 4.84 16.30
CA GLY A 241 9.90 4.85 16.41
C GLY A 241 10.42 5.86 17.43
N ILE A 242 11.74 5.84 17.69
CA ILE A 242 12.40 6.76 18.63
C ILE A 242 12.22 8.20 18.17
N ALA A 243 11.87 9.09 19.08
CA ALA A 243 11.62 10.52 18.81
C ALA A 243 10.64 10.76 17.64
N LYS A 244 9.69 9.86 17.43
CA LYS A 244 8.73 9.89 16.31
C LYS A 244 9.39 9.85 14.93
N SER A 245 10.56 9.20 14.81
CA SER A 245 11.34 9.13 13.56
C SER A 245 10.62 8.37 12.44
N ALA A 246 9.80 7.38 12.78
CA ALA A 246 8.95 6.63 11.84
C ALA A 246 7.48 7.09 11.85
N MET A 247 7.19 8.32 12.33
CA MET A 247 5.83 8.89 12.28
C MET A 247 5.36 9.00 10.84
N THR A 248 4.26 8.31 10.53
CA THR A 248 3.57 8.40 9.24
C THR A 248 2.27 9.20 9.35
N ALA A 249 1.69 9.62 8.24
CA ALA A 249 0.48 10.45 8.23
C ALA A 249 -0.70 9.77 8.94
N VAL A 250 -0.92 8.47 8.69
CA VAL A 250 -2.00 7.73 9.36
C VAL A 250 -1.67 7.47 10.83
N PHE A 251 -0.39 7.26 11.17
CA PHE A 251 0.00 7.17 12.58
C PHE A 251 -0.20 8.52 13.31
N TYR A 252 0.05 9.64 12.64
CA TYR A 252 -0.27 10.97 13.19
C TYR A 252 -1.77 11.14 13.42
N ILE A 253 -2.64 10.68 12.48
CA ILE A 253 -4.09 10.68 12.68
C ILE A 253 -4.46 9.87 13.92
N TYR A 254 -3.91 8.68 14.09
CA TYR A 254 -4.11 7.84 15.25
C TYR A 254 -3.65 8.54 16.56
N ASP A 255 -2.45 9.12 16.58
CA ASP A 255 -1.90 9.87 17.72
C ASP A 255 -2.83 11.03 18.14
N LYS A 256 -3.31 11.83 17.17
CA LYS A 256 -4.22 12.95 17.46
C LYS A 256 -5.60 12.50 17.92
N PHE A 257 -6.12 11.41 17.35
CA PHE A 257 -7.45 10.89 17.68
C PHE A 257 -7.47 10.19 19.03
N HIS A 258 -6.62 9.18 19.22
CA HIS A 258 -6.66 8.29 20.38
C HIS A 258 -5.78 8.75 21.53
N VAL A 259 -4.60 9.29 21.26
CA VAL A 259 -3.64 9.66 22.32
C VAL A 259 -3.88 11.09 22.80
N ALA A 260 -3.98 12.03 21.86
CA ALA A 260 -4.13 13.44 22.20
C ALA A 260 -5.59 13.88 22.43
N GLY A 261 -6.59 13.03 22.15
CA GLY A 261 -8.01 13.34 22.33
C GLY A 261 -8.50 14.53 21.48
N ARG A 262 -7.92 14.72 20.28
CA ARG A 262 -8.24 15.82 19.35
C ARG A 262 -8.89 15.28 18.06
N PRO A 263 -10.14 14.79 18.12
CA PRO A 263 -10.77 14.13 16.98
C PRO A 263 -10.93 15.07 15.77
N GLY A 264 -11.24 16.34 15.97
CA GLY A 264 -11.38 17.31 14.90
C GLY A 264 -10.09 17.51 14.11
N LEU A 265 -8.94 17.63 14.79
CA LEU A 265 -7.64 17.74 14.15
C LEU A 265 -7.26 16.45 13.40
N ALA A 266 -7.56 15.29 13.98
CA ALA A 266 -7.36 14.00 13.32
C ALA A 266 -8.19 13.88 12.03
N MET A 267 -9.46 14.31 12.04
CA MET A 267 -10.33 14.29 10.86
C MET A 267 -9.90 15.31 9.80
N ALA A 268 -9.43 16.50 10.20
CA ALA A 268 -8.84 17.46 9.27
C ALA A 268 -7.60 16.85 8.57
N THR A 269 -6.73 16.16 9.32
CA THR A 269 -5.59 15.44 8.76
C THR A 269 -6.02 14.34 7.79
N THR A 270 -7.08 13.58 8.14
CA THR A 270 -7.64 12.52 7.29
C THR A 270 -8.11 13.08 5.95
N LEU A 271 -8.80 14.21 5.93
CA LEU A 271 -9.26 14.85 4.70
C LEU A 271 -8.11 15.36 3.85
N VAL A 272 -7.10 16.00 4.45
CA VAL A 272 -5.91 16.45 3.73
C VAL A 272 -5.17 15.26 3.11
N LEU A 273 -4.99 14.17 3.85
CA LEU A 273 -4.37 12.95 3.34
C LEU A 273 -5.20 12.30 2.22
N PHE A 274 -6.52 12.27 2.37
CA PHE A 274 -7.44 11.74 1.33
C PHE A 274 -7.30 12.52 0.03
N LEU A 275 -7.35 13.87 0.09
CA LEU A 275 -7.18 14.72 -1.08
C LEU A 275 -5.79 14.57 -1.72
N LEU A 276 -4.76 14.39 -0.92
CA LEU A 276 -3.40 14.15 -1.38
C LEU A 276 -3.29 12.82 -2.14
N ILE A 277 -3.82 11.72 -1.57
CA ILE A 277 -3.82 10.40 -2.23
C ILE A 277 -4.62 10.44 -3.53
N LEU A 278 -5.79 11.09 -3.52
CA LEU A 278 -6.65 11.25 -4.69
C LEU A 278 -5.90 12.03 -5.79
N SER A 279 -5.23 13.12 -5.45
CA SER A 279 -4.45 13.93 -6.39
C SER A 279 -3.30 13.11 -6.99
N ILE A 280 -2.50 12.43 -6.17
CA ILE A 280 -1.38 11.58 -6.64
C ILE A 280 -1.91 10.49 -7.58
N THR A 281 -2.98 9.79 -7.20
CA THR A 281 -3.58 8.72 -8.01
C THR A 281 -4.12 9.26 -9.34
N PHE A 282 -4.75 10.44 -9.33
CA PHE A 282 -5.24 11.08 -10.53
C PHE A 282 -4.09 11.45 -11.50
N PHE A 283 -3.04 12.10 -11.00
CA PHE A 283 -1.86 12.43 -11.81
C PHE A 283 -1.15 11.19 -12.35
N GLN A 284 -1.01 10.15 -11.52
CA GLN A 284 -0.44 8.87 -11.94
C GLN A 284 -1.23 8.28 -13.13
N GLN A 285 -2.56 8.24 -13.05
CA GLN A 285 -3.39 7.71 -14.13
C GLN A 285 -3.31 8.55 -15.41
N LEU A 286 -3.19 9.87 -15.30
CA LEU A 286 -2.99 10.74 -16.47
C LEU A 286 -1.67 10.43 -17.19
N ILE A 287 -0.58 10.26 -16.42
CA ILE A 287 0.75 9.91 -16.97
C ILE A 287 0.67 8.56 -17.67
N LEU A 288 0.11 7.54 -17.03
CA LEU A 288 0.03 6.19 -17.57
C LEU A 288 -0.84 6.10 -18.82
N LYS A 289 -1.94 6.87 -18.89
CA LYS A 289 -2.76 6.97 -20.11
C LYS A 289 -2.01 7.58 -21.29
N LYS A 290 -1.13 8.56 -21.05
CA LYS A 290 -0.31 9.14 -22.13
C LYS A 290 0.71 8.11 -22.66
N VAL A 291 1.37 7.37 -21.77
CA VAL A 291 2.34 6.33 -22.14
C VAL A 291 1.68 5.17 -22.90
N GLY A 292 0.48 4.75 -22.47
CA GLY A 292 -0.26 3.67 -23.14
C GLY A 292 -0.91 4.06 -24.48
N ARG A 293 -1.09 5.37 -24.78
CA ARG A 293 -1.61 5.85 -26.09
C ARG A 293 -0.54 5.99 -27.15
N GLN A 294 0.72 5.97 -26.80
CA GLN A 294 1.84 6.11 -27.74
C GLN A 294 2.33 4.76 -28.29
N ARG A 295 1.68 3.69 -27.92
CA ARG A 295 1.91 2.32 -28.40
C ARG A 295 0.62 1.73 -28.99
#